data_db81c580f4e735edb3f7a7938f4fe0fa
#
_entry.id   db81c580f4e735edb3f7a7938f4fe0fa
#
_cell.length_a   1.000
_cell.length_b   1.000
_cell.length_c   1.000
_cell.angle_alpha   90.00
_cell.angle_beta   90.00
_cell.angle_gamma   90.00
#
_symmetry.space_group_name_H-M   'P 1'
#
loop_
_entity.id
_entity.type
_entity.pdbx_description
1 polymer ?
#
loop_
_entity_poly.entity_id
_entity_poly.type
_entity_poly.pdbx_seq_one_letter_code
_entity_poly.pdbx_strand_id
1 'polypeptide(L)'
;MTEGAVRVNELIDTTEMYLRTIYELEEEGVVPLRARIAERLGQSGPTVSQTVARMERDGLVVVAGDRHLELTGAGRGRAVSVMRKHRLEERLLIDVIGLEWELVHAEACRWEHVMSEAVERKLVQLLDNPTISPYGNPIPGLDELRRPPEEGHPGISAPPTLEVGLQRLDEFARRGGGRVEVRRIAEHVQVDADLMAELKSAGIVPGQDVEVGAINRFGAPVPVGSGEDRSEVAPLVAHAVLVRPR
;
A
#
# COMPACT_ATOMS: atom_id res chain seq x y z
N MET A 1 25.77 -25.55 23.74
CA MET A 1 24.73 -24.54 23.99
C MET A 1 24.55 -23.78 22.70
N THR A 2 23.61 -24.22 21.91
CA THR A 2 23.25 -23.59 20.63
C THR A 2 22.11 -22.60 20.93
N GLU A 3 22.45 -21.34 21.02
CA GLU A 3 21.53 -20.23 21.13
C GLU A 3 20.66 -20.21 19.87
N GLY A 4 19.35 -20.32 20.08
CA GLY A 4 18.37 -20.33 19.00
C GLY A 4 18.36 -18.98 18.29
N ALA A 5 18.72 -18.99 17.02
CA ALA A 5 18.39 -17.91 16.13
C ALA A 5 16.87 -17.76 16.10
N VAL A 6 16.36 -16.70 16.72
CA VAL A 6 14.94 -16.30 16.61
C VAL A 6 14.68 -16.12 15.11
N ARG A 7 13.82 -16.97 14.56
CA ARG A 7 13.46 -16.90 13.15
C ARG A 7 12.64 -15.62 12.99
N VAL A 8 13.12 -14.71 12.15
CA VAL A 8 12.42 -13.46 11.78
C VAL A 8 10.97 -13.73 11.33
N ASN A 9 10.68 -14.92 10.83
CA ASN A 9 9.34 -15.39 10.48
C ASN A 9 8.34 -15.55 11.66
N GLU A 10 8.79 -15.48 12.91
CA GLU A 10 7.89 -15.59 14.09
C GLU A 10 7.28 -14.25 14.50
N LEU A 11 7.76 -13.13 13.96
CA LEU A 11 7.24 -11.78 14.24
C LEU A 11 6.14 -11.34 13.27
N ILE A 12 5.94 -12.05 12.15
CA ILE A 12 4.95 -11.68 11.14
C ILE A 12 3.59 -12.32 11.48
N ASP A 13 2.59 -11.50 11.80
CA ASP A 13 1.22 -11.99 11.97
C ASP A 13 0.58 -12.26 10.61
N THR A 14 0.47 -13.54 10.26
CA THR A 14 -0.14 -13.98 9.00
C THR A 14 -1.56 -13.42 8.82
N THR A 15 -2.34 -13.29 9.91
CA THR A 15 -3.71 -12.76 9.84
C THR A 15 -3.68 -11.28 9.47
N GLU A 16 -2.78 -10.51 10.07
CA GLU A 16 -2.61 -9.09 9.75
C GLU A 16 -2.16 -8.88 8.30
N MET A 17 -1.22 -9.69 7.80
CA MET A 17 -0.81 -9.64 6.38
C MET A 17 -2.00 -9.85 5.42
N TYR A 18 -2.89 -10.81 5.70
CA TYR A 18 -4.07 -11.04 4.86
C TYR A 18 -5.08 -9.89 4.95
N LEU A 19 -5.34 -9.38 6.14
CA LEU A 19 -6.24 -8.24 6.34
C LEU A 19 -5.71 -6.99 5.62
N ARG A 20 -4.42 -6.73 5.72
CA ARG A 20 -3.72 -5.68 4.99
C ARG A 20 -3.89 -5.85 3.48
N THR A 21 -3.61 -7.04 2.95
CA THR A 21 -3.73 -7.32 1.50
C THR A 21 -5.16 -7.11 0.99
N ILE A 22 -6.19 -7.50 1.76
CA ILE A 22 -7.60 -7.23 1.40
C ILE A 22 -7.85 -5.72 1.36
N TYR A 23 -7.38 -4.99 2.36
CA TYR A 23 -7.52 -3.54 2.45
C TYR A 23 -6.83 -2.82 1.27
N GLU A 24 -5.61 -3.22 0.91
CA GLU A 24 -4.87 -2.69 -0.25
C GLU A 24 -5.63 -2.92 -1.56
N LEU A 25 -6.18 -4.13 -1.77
CA LEU A 25 -7.00 -4.43 -2.93
C LEU A 25 -8.23 -3.51 -3.02
N GLU A 26 -8.91 -3.26 -1.89
CA GLU A 26 -10.02 -2.32 -1.83
C GLU A 26 -9.58 -0.89 -2.18
N GLU A 27 -8.45 -0.42 -1.64
CA GLU A 27 -7.89 0.90 -1.96
C GLU A 27 -7.57 1.07 -3.45
N GLU A 28 -7.17 -0.01 -4.11
CA GLU A 28 -6.87 -0.03 -5.53
C GLU A 28 -8.12 -0.19 -6.42
N GLY A 29 -9.31 -0.39 -5.82
CA GLY A 29 -10.55 -0.69 -6.54
C GLY A 29 -10.56 -2.08 -7.15
N VAL A 30 -9.74 -3.00 -6.63
CA VAL A 30 -9.64 -4.39 -7.07
C VAL A 30 -10.48 -5.27 -6.14
N VAL A 31 -11.38 -6.07 -6.73
CA VAL A 31 -12.21 -7.00 -5.95
C VAL A 31 -11.33 -8.02 -5.21
N PRO A 32 -11.42 -8.12 -3.87
CA PRO A 32 -10.59 -9.03 -3.09
C PRO A 32 -11.04 -10.49 -3.28
N LEU A 33 -10.31 -11.22 -4.10
CA LEU A 33 -10.50 -12.65 -4.34
C LEU A 33 -9.34 -13.45 -3.78
N ARG A 34 -9.58 -14.71 -3.35
CA ARG A 34 -8.52 -15.61 -2.88
C ARG A 34 -7.35 -15.73 -3.87
N ALA A 35 -7.64 -15.73 -5.17
CA ALA A 35 -6.62 -15.78 -6.22
C ALA A 35 -5.72 -14.54 -6.21
N ARG A 36 -6.29 -13.35 -5.99
CA ARG A 36 -5.53 -12.09 -5.88
C ARG A 36 -4.64 -12.06 -4.64
N ILE A 37 -5.15 -12.59 -3.53
CA ILE A 37 -4.34 -12.71 -2.30
C ILE A 37 -3.20 -13.70 -2.51
N ALA A 38 -3.47 -14.85 -3.16
CA ALA A 38 -2.45 -15.84 -3.49
C ALA A 38 -1.32 -15.24 -4.34
N GLU A 39 -1.69 -14.46 -5.35
CA GLU A 39 -0.76 -13.73 -6.22
C GLU A 39 0.08 -12.71 -5.43
N ARG A 40 -0.57 -11.86 -4.61
CA ARG A 40 0.10 -10.81 -3.82
C ARG A 40 1.07 -11.36 -2.77
N LEU A 41 0.68 -12.43 -2.09
CA LEU A 41 1.47 -13.01 -1.01
C LEU A 41 2.41 -14.15 -1.47
N GLY A 42 2.41 -14.50 -2.76
CA GLY A 42 3.20 -15.62 -3.29
C GLY A 42 2.83 -16.96 -2.65
N GLN A 43 1.55 -17.14 -2.24
CA GLN A 43 1.10 -18.33 -1.52
C GLN A 43 0.26 -19.26 -2.38
N SER A 44 0.21 -20.55 -2.00
CA SER A 44 -0.63 -21.51 -2.70
C SER A 44 -2.12 -21.29 -2.44
N GLY A 45 -2.98 -21.61 -3.43
CA GLY A 45 -4.43 -21.51 -3.27
C GLY A 45 -4.99 -22.26 -2.06
N PRO A 46 -4.55 -23.51 -1.78
CA PRO A 46 -4.95 -24.24 -0.56
C PRO A 46 -4.58 -23.50 0.73
N THR A 47 -3.37 -22.94 0.84
CA THR A 47 -2.92 -22.16 2.01
C THR A 47 -3.82 -20.95 2.23
N VAL A 48 -4.08 -20.18 1.15
CA VAL A 48 -4.97 -19.01 1.21
C VAL A 48 -6.38 -19.44 1.64
N SER A 49 -6.91 -20.52 1.09
CA SER A 49 -8.25 -21.01 1.43
C SER A 49 -8.38 -21.41 2.91
N GLN A 50 -7.35 -22.06 3.48
CA GLN A 50 -7.32 -22.41 4.90
C GLN A 50 -7.27 -21.17 5.81
N THR A 51 -6.42 -20.20 5.46
CA THR A 51 -6.29 -18.95 6.22
C THR A 51 -7.58 -18.16 6.18
N VAL A 52 -8.19 -17.98 4.99
CA VAL A 52 -9.47 -17.29 4.84
C VAL A 52 -10.58 -17.96 5.65
N ALA A 53 -10.68 -19.31 5.62
CA ALA A 53 -11.67 -20.04 6.41
C ALA A 53 -11.45 -19.86 7.92
N ARG A 54 -10.21 -19.73 8.39
CA ARG A 54 -9.90 -19.38 9.79
C ARG A 54 -10.36 -17.97 10.11
N MET A 55 -10.01 -16.98 9.28
CA MET A 55 -10.38 -15.57 9.47
C MET A 55 -11.90 -15.37 9.46
N GLU A 56 -12.64 -16.14 8.64
CA GLU A 56 -14.09 -16.13 8.61
C GLU A 56 -14.68 -16.67 9.92
N ARG A 57 -14.17 -17.79 10.46
CA ARG A 57 -14.56 -18.30 11.78
C ARG A 57 -14.26 -17.33 12.92
N ASP A 58 -13.13 -16.60 12.81
CA ASP A 58 -12.70 -15.62 13.79
C ASP A 58 -13.47 -14.28 13.65
N GLY A 59 -14.42 -14.19 12.69
CA GLY A 59 -15.26 -13.03 12.46
C GLY A 59 -14.53 -11.81 11.89
N LEU A 60 -13.41 -12.01 11.19
CA LEU A 60 -12.60 -10.94 10.60
C LEU A 60 -12.96 -10.65 9.15
N VAL A 61 -13.42 -11.65 8.42
CA VAL A 61 -13.86 -11.54 7.02
C VAL A 61 -15.18 -12.27 6.81
N VAL A 62 -15.89 -11.90 5.75
CA VAL A 62 -17.05 -12.61 5.22
C VAL A 62 -16.73 -13.00 3.78
N VAL A 63 -17.11 -14.22 3.42
CA VAL A 63 -17.05 -14.69 2.02
C VAL A 63 -18.43 -14.48 1.41
N ALA A 64 -18.55 -13.49 0.51
CA ALA A 64 -19.79 -13.18 -0.18
C ALA A 64 -20.19 -14.26 -1.19
N GLY A 65 -21.44 -14.22 -1.68
CA GLY A 65 -22.00 -15.25 -2.57
C GLY A 65 -21.27 -15.41 -3.90
N ASP A 66 -20.63 -14.38 -4.43
CA ASP A 66 -19.77 -14.38 -5.61
C ASP A 66 -18.30 -14.68 -5.29
N ARG A 67 -17.99 -15.10 -4.04
CA ARG A 67 -16.69 -15.52 -3.52
C ARG A 67 -15.70 -14.38 -3.27
N HIS A 68 -16.08 -13.12 -3.39
CA HIS A 68 -15.20 -12.03 -2.93
C HIS A 68 -15.17 -11.98 -1.39
N LEU A 69 -14.11 -11.38 -0.88
CA LEU A 69 -13.90 -11.24 0.56
C LEU A 69 -14.25 -9.81 0.98
N GLU A 70 -14.98 -9.71 2.06
CA GLU A 70 -15.32 -8.44 2.70
C GLU A 70 -14.75 -8.41 4.12
N LEU A 71 -14.11 -7.32 4.50
CA LEU A 71 -13.68 -7.11 5.87
C LEU A 71 -14.88 -6.83 6.76
N THR A 72 -15.02 -7.55 7.87
CA THR A 72 -15.96 -7.18 8.94
C THR A 72 -15.48 -5.90 9.63
N GLY A 73 -16.28 -5.32 10.50
CA GLY A 73 -15.85 -4.18 11.33
C GLY A 73 -14.59 -4.49 12.14
N ALA A 74 -14.49 -5.68 12.73
CA ALA A 74 -13.31 -6.13 13.47
C ALA A 74 -12.10 -6.35 12.55
N GLY A 75 -12.30 -6.98 11.39
CA GLY A 75 -11.25 -7.18 10.40
C GLY A 75 -10.73 -5.84 9.85
N ARG A 76 -11.62 -4.91 9.53
CA ARG A 76 -11.27 -3.58 9.05
C ARG A 76 -10.49 -2.77 10.08
N GLY A 77 -10.90 -2.79 11.34
CA GLY A 77 -10.15 -2.12 12.41
C GLY A 77 -8.72 -2.61 12.52
N ARG A 78 -8.49 -3.95 12.43
CA ARG A 78 -7.14 -4.52 12.42
C ARG A 78 -6.35 -4.13 11.16
N ALA A 79 -6.97 -4.22 9.98
CA ALA A 79 -6.34 -3.83 8.71
C ALA A 79 -5.90 -2.35 8.73
N VAL A 80 -6.78 -1.46 9.19
CA VAL A 80 -6.50 -0.02 9.34
C VAL A 80 -5.35 0.21 10.32
N SER A 81 -5.34 -0.50 11.45
CA SER A 81 -4.24 -0.37 12.44
C SER A 81 -2.89 -0.76 11.86
N VAL A 82 -2.81 -1.89 11.14
CA VAL A 82 -1.56 -2.35 10.50
C VAL A 82 -1.12 -1.37 9.42
N MET A 83 -2.03 -0.95 8.52
CA MET A 83 -1.70 0.01 7.46
C MET A 83 -1.28 1.37 8.00
N ARG A 84 -1.86 1.82 9.10
CA ARG A 84 -1.45 3.05 9.77
C ARG A 84 -0.04 2.96 10.31
N LYS A 85 0.29 1.87 11.02
CA LYS A 85 1.65 1.61 11.51
C LYS A 85 2.65 1.60 10.37
N HIS A 86 2.39 0.79 9.34
CA HIS A 86 3.22 0.70 8.16
C HIS A 86 3.55 2.07 7.56
N ARG A 87 2.54 2.89 7.27
CA ARG A 87 2.72 4.21 6.63
C ARG A 87 3.33 5.26 7.56
N LEU A 88 3.14 5.14 8.88
CA LEU A 88 3.85 5.96 9.85
C LEU A 88 5.33 5.57 9.95
N GLU A 89 5.64 4.29 9.89
CA GLU A 89 7.01 3.77 9.85
C GLU A 89 7.74 4.19 8.58
N GLU A 90 7.07 4.13 7.41
CA GLU A 90 7.62 4.65 6.17
C GLU A 90 8.02 6.13 6.30
N ARG A 91 7.18 6.95 6.92
CA ARG A 91 7.49 8.38 7.19
C ARG A 91 8.67 8.53 8.16
N LEU A 92 8.70 7.75 9.24
CA LEU A 92 9.82 7.77 10.19
C LEU A 92 11.14 7.40 9.52
N LEU A 93 11.13 6.33 8.71
CA LEU A 93 12.31 5.82 8.02
C LEU A 93 12.91 6.84 7.05
N ILE A 94 12.07 7.56 6.32
CA ILE A 94 12.52 8.61 5.40
C ILE A 94 12.86 9.91 6.12
N ASP A 95 11.92 10.46 6.90
CA ASP A 95 12.01 11.84 7.34
C ASP A 95 12.97 12.03 8.51
N VAL A 96 13.18 10.98 9.33
CA VAL A 96 13.98 11.06 10.55
C VAL A 96 15.24 10.20 10.46
N ILE A 97 15.11 8.96 9.99
CA ILE A 97 16.24 8.02 9.89
C ILE A 97 17.05 8.29 8.63
N GLY A 98 16.42 8.74 7.53
CA GLY A 98 17.08 9.03 6.25
C GLY A 98 17.43 7.77 5.46
N LEU A 99 16.59 6.70 5.60
CA LEU A 99 16.75 5.48 4.81
C LEU A 99 16.45 5.80 3.34
N GLU A 100 17.14 5.13 2.43
CA GLU A 100 16.93 5.25 1.00
C GLU A 100 15.48 4.91 0.64
N TRP A 101 14.85 5.77 -0.18
CA TRP A 101 13.42 5.72 -0.50
C TRP A 101 12.98 4.34 -1.01
N GLU A 102 13.78 3.68 -1.85
CA GLU A 102 13.54 2.37 -2.42
C GLU A 102 13.58 1.21 -1.40
N LEU A 103 14.18 1.40 -0.22
CA LEU A 103 14.32 0.38 0.82
C LEU A 103 13.27 0.49 1.95
N VAL A 104 12.56 1.60 2.02
CA VAL A 104 11.69 1.96 3.14
C VAL A 104 10.54 0.99 3.34
N HIS A 105 9.84 0.62 2.25
CA HIS A 105 8.70 -0.26 2.32
C HIS A 105 9.04 -1.65 2.91
N ALA A 106 10.15 -2.23 2.46
CA ALA A 106 10.60 -3.53 2.95
C ALA A 106 10.94 -3.51 4.45
N GLU A 107 11.46 -2.38 4.96
CA GLU A 107 11.74 -2.23 6.38
C GLU A 107 10.46 -2.00 7.20
N ALA A 108 9.53 -1.17 6.72
CA ALA A 108 8.23 -0.94 7.36
C ALA A 108 7.44 -2.26 7.49
N CYS A 109 7.45 -3.13 6.48
CA CYS A 109 6.83 -4.47 6.54
C CYS A 109 7.37 -5.36 7.67
N ARG A 110 8.58 -5.11 8.17
CA ARG A 110 9.13 -5.86 9.31
C ARG A 110 8.68 -5.31 10.65
N TRP A 111 8.35 -4.02 10.73
CA TRP A 111 8.07 -3.31 11.97
C TRP A 111 6.58 -3.22 12.29
N GLU A 112 5.70 -3.18 11.29
CA GLU A 112 4.26 -2.92 11.41
C GLU A 112 3.51 -3.84 12.37
N HIS A 113 4.03 -5.05 12.61
CA HIS A 113 3.40 -6.05 13.49
C HIS A 113 3.83 -5.92 14.97
N VAL A 114 4.86 -5.14 15.26
CA VAL A 114 5.45 -5.06 16.63
C VAL A 114 5.27 -3.70 17.30
N MET A 115 4.91 -2.66 16.53
CA MET A 115 4.70 -1.32 17.06
C MET A 115 3.45 -1.26 17.93
N SER A 116 3.58 -0.67 19.13
CA SER A 116 2.45 -0.42 20.01
C SER A 116 1.75 0.90 19.66
N GLU A 117 0.45 1.00 19.97
CA GLU A 117 -0.33 2.24 19.78
C GLU A 117 0.29 3.44 20.54
N ALA A 118 0.92 3.21 21.68
CA ALA A 118 1.62 4.26 22.42
C ALA A 118 2.76 4.88 21.59
N VAL A 119 3.48 4.05 20.81
CA VAL A 119 4.52 4.51 19.89
C VAL A 119 3.91 5.20 18.69
N GLU A 120 2.83 4.66 18.08
CA GLU A 120 2.10 5.33 17.00
C GLU A 120 1.72 6.77 17.35
N ARG A 121 1.12 6.98 18.56
CA ARG A 121 0.75 8.33 19.05
C ARG A 121 1.96 9.27 19.13
N LYS A 122 3.12 8.77 19.52
CA LYS A 122 4.36 9.56 19.57
C LYS A 122 4.92 9.86 18.18
N LEU A 123 4.84 8.89 17.25
CA LEU A 123 5.24 9.10 15.87
C LEU A 123 4.40 10.16 15.18
N VAL A 124 3.08 10.14 15.36
CA VAL A 124 2.20 11.17 14.80
C VAL A 124 2.62 12.57 15.26
N GLN A 125 3.00 12.73 16.54
CA GLN A 125 3.49 14.00 17.06
C GLN A 125 4.88 14.36 16.53
N LEU A 126 5.81 13.39 16.49
CA LEU A 126 7.18 13.57 16.02
C LEU A 126 7.22 13.98 14.54
N LEU A 127 6.33 13.42 13.73
CA LEU A 127 6.23 13.63 12.29
C LEU A 127 5.29 14.78 11.91
N ASP A 128 4.90 15.62 12.86
CA ASP A 128 4.00 16.77 12.65
C ASP A 128 2.67 16.41 11.98
N ASN A 129 2.01 15.36 12.48
CA ASN A 129 0.70 14.89 12.02
C ASN A 129 0.65 14.53 10.52
N PRO A 130 1.46 13.61 10.04
CA PRO A 130 1.49 13.21 8.65
C PRO A 130 0.13 12.60 8.25
N THR A 131 -0.33 12.89 7.05
CA THR A 131 -1.60 12.37 6.51
C THR A 131 -1.40 11.42 5.32
N ILE A 132 -0.21 11.43 4.74
CA ILE A 132 0.16 10.61 3.59
C ILE A 132 1.54 9.98 3.79
N SER A 133 1.73 8.79 3.22
CA SER A 133 3.02 8.09 3.20
C SER A 133 3.99 8.72 2.18
N PRO A 134 5.27 8.35 2.18
CA PRO A 134 6.24 8.82 1.18
C PRO A 134 5.87 8.44 -0.26
N TYR A 135 5.04 7.43 -0.42
CA TYR A 135 4.55 6.95 -1.72
C TYR A 135 3.17 7.54 -2.09
N GLY A 136 2.71 8.55 -1.33
CA GLY A 136 1.47 9.27 -1.59
C GLY A 136 0.20 8.58 -1.11
N ASN A 137 0.30 7.44 -0.41
CA ASN A 137 -0.84 6.71 0.11
C ASN A 137 -1.37 7.37 1.39
N PRO A 138 -2.70 7.58 1.56
CA PRO A 138 -3.27 8.16 2.78
C PRO A 138 -2.98 7.29 3.99
N ILE A 139 -2.60 7.88 5.13
CA ILE A 139 -2.44 7.16 6.40
C ILE A 139 -3.83 6.98 7.03
N PRO A 140 -4.37 5.74 7.13
CA PRO A 140 -5.73 5.53 7.60
C PRO A 140 -5.83 5.61 9.13
N GLY A 141 -7.04 5.84 9.66
CA GLY A 141 -7.35 5.67 11.07
C GLY A 141 -6.63 6.62 12.03
N LEU A 142 -6.06 7.73 11.56
CA LEU A 142 -5.37 8.72 12.42
C LEU A 142 -6.29 9.31 13.50
N ASP A 143 -7.58 9.42 13.22
CA ASP A 143 -8.57 9.94 14.18
C ASP A 143 -8.77 9.00 15.38
N GLU A 144 -8.50 7.70 15.21
CA GLU A 144 -8.54 6.72 16.31
C GLU A 144 -7.45 7.03 17.35
N LEU A 145 -6.27 7.47 16.90
CA LEU A 145 -5.17 7.84 17.79
C LEU A 145 -5.41 9.14 18.56
N ARG A 146 -6.34 9.99 18.11
CA ARG A 146 -6.68 11.26 18.78
C ARG A 146 -7.64 11.06 19.96
N ARG A 147 -8.30 9.90 20.05
CA ARG A 147 -9.24 9.56 21.12
C ARG A 147 -8.51 8.96 22.33
N PRO A 148 -9.03 9.16 23.55
CA PRO A 148 -8.56 8.44 24.72
C PRO A 148 -8.72 6.92 24.54
N PRO A 149 -7.80 6.10 25.06
CA PRO A 149 -7.85 4.63 24.96
C PRO A 149 -9.14 4.00 25.52
N GLU A 150 -9.85 4.72 26.39
CA GLU A 150 -11.05 4.26 27.11
C GLU A 150 -12.34 4.29 26.28
N GLU A 151 -12.36 4.98 25.14
CA GLU A 151 -13.61 5.21 24.37
C GLU A 151 -13.96 4.11 23.37
N GLY A 152 -13.19 3.02 23.31
CA GLY A 152 -13.43 1.93 22.37
C GLY A 152 -13.27 2.36 20.91
N HIS A 153 -12.91 1.43 20.03
CA HIS A 153 -12.81 1.71 18.60
C HIS A 153 -14.21 1.86 18.00
N PRO A 154 -14.62 3.04 17.54
CA PRO A 154 -15.81 3.13 16.72
C PRO A 154 -15.47 2.46 15.39
N GLY A 155 -16.13 1.37 15.14
CA GLY A 155 -15.97 0.63 13.92
C GLY A 155 -16.16 1.52 12.67
N ILE A 156 -15.37 1.19 11.64
CA ILE A 156 -15.62 1.52 10.25
C ILE A 156 -15.11 2.90 9.83
N SER A 157 -13.81 3.02 9.62
CA SER A 157 -13.35 3.89 8.55
C SER A 157 -13.80 3.27 7.22
N ALA A 158 -14.62 3.97 6.46
CA ALA A 158 -14.95 3.55 5.09
C ALA A 158 -13.62 3.31 4.32
N PRO A 159 -13.59 2.37 3.36
CA PRO A 159 -12.41 2.22 2.53
C PRO A 159 -12.05 3.58 1.94
N PRO A 160 -10.76 3.94 1.90
CA PRO A 160 -10.35 5.22 1.34
C PRO A 160 -10.82 5.28 -0.11
N THR A 161 -11.68 6.22 -0.39
CA THR A 161 -12.12 6.50 -1.74
C THR A 161 -10.93 7.05 -2.52
N LEU A 162 -10.72 6.56 -3.74
CA LEU A 162 -9.76 7.17 -4.65
C LEU A 162 -10.05 8.67 -4.74
N GLU A 163 -9.02 9.49 -4.54
CA GLU A 163 -9.15 10.94 -4.64
C GLU A 163 -9.72 11.32 -6.02
N VAL A 164 -10.74 12.17 -6.04
CA VAL A 164 -11.41 12.59 -7.27
C VAL A 164 -10.40 13.23 -8.23
N GLY A 165 -10.42 12.81 -9.49
CA GLY A 165 -9.55 13.34 -10.54
C GLY A 165 -8.21 12.63 -10.71
N LEU A 166 -7.92 11.60 -9.90
CA LEU A 166 -6.77 10.73 -10.15
C LEU A 166 -7.09 9.74 -11.29
N GLN A 167 -6.07 9.49 -12.11
CA GLN A 167 -6.09 8.52 -13.20
C GLN A 167 -4.88 7.59 -13.07
N ARG A 168 -4.99 6.38 -13.58
CA ARG A 168 -3.84 5.49 -13.71
C ARG A 168 -2.94 5.99 -14.82
N LEU A 169 -1.63 5.88 -14.65
CA LEU A 169 -0.63 6.41 -15.60
C LEU A 169 -0.80 5.78 -17.01
N ASP A 170 -1.07 4.47 -17.08
CA ASP A 170 -1.34 3.77 -18.34
C ASP A 170 -2.64 4.22 -19.03
N GLU A 171 -3.68 4.53 -18.26
CA GLU A 171 -4.94 5.06 -18.77
C GLU A 171 -4.78 6.49 -19.30
N PHE A 172 -4.01 7.31 -18.59
CA PHE A 172 -3.70 8.66 -19.04
C PHE A 172 -2.88 8.65 -20.33
N ALA A 173 -1.86 7.79 -20.42
CA ALA A 173 -1.06 7.61 -21.62
C ALA A 173 -1.91 7.17 -22.85
N ARG A 174 -2.91 6.30 -22.64
CA ARG A 174 -3.86 5.89 -23.70
C ARG A 174 -4.79 7.01 -24.18
N ARG A 175 -4.99 8.04 -23.37
CA ARG A 175 -5.80 9.21 -23.72
C ARG A 175 -5.01 10.31 -24.43
N GLY A 176 -3.74 10.08 -24.73
CA GLY A 176 -2.90 11.00 -25.46
C GLY A 176 -1.66 11.50 -24.69
N GLY A 177 -1.54 11.16 -23.41
CA GLY A 177 -0.43 11.60 -22.59
C GLY A 177 -0.47 13.10 -22.25
N GLY A 178 0.68 13.67 -21.87
CA GLY A 178 0.84 15.05 -21.46
C GLY A 178 1.49 15.19 -20.10
N ARG A 179 1.42 16.38 -19.51
CA ARG A 179 2.01 16.67 -18.19
C ARG A 179 1.09 16.25 -17.05
N VAL A 180 1.66 15.57 -16.07
CA VAL A 180 0.95 15.12 -14.89
C VAL A 180 1.77 15.32 -13.63
N GLU A 181 1.09 15.43 -12.50
CA GLU A 181 1.70 15.27 -11.17
C GLU A 181 1.54 13.81 -10.73
N VAL A 182 2.63 13.17 -10.32
CA VAL A 182 2.59 11.87 -9.66
C VAL A 182 1.98 12.01 -8.27
N ARG A 183 0.96 11.21 -7.95
CA ARG A 183 0.24 11.33 -6.68
C ARG A 183 0.42 10.14 -5.77
N ARG A 184 0.35 8.92 -6.31
CA ARG A 184 0.41 7.68 -5.52
C ARG A 184 1.11 6.57 -6.28
N ILE A 185 1.80 5.73 -5.54
CA ILE A 185 2.33 4.45 -6.00
C ILE A 185 1.71 3.36 -5.13
N ALA A 186 1.06 2.37 -5.74
CA ALA A 186 0.39 1.31 -5.01
C ALA A 186 1.39 0.43 -4.24
N GLU A 187 0.97 -0.09 -3.08
CA GLU A 187 1.82 -0.85 -2.15
C GLU A 187 2.53 -2.04 -2.82
N HIS A 188 1.82 -2.75 -3.70
CA HIS A 188 2.33 -3.99 -4.28
C HIS A 188 3.54 -3.83 -5.21
N VAL A 189 3.83 -2.65 -5.71
CA VAL A 189 5.05 -2.40 -6.50
C VAL A 189 6.20 -1.91 -5.62
N GLN A 190 5.92 -1.44 -4.42
CA GLN A 190 6.92 -0.92 -3.48
C GLN A 190 7.79 -2.04 -2.86
N VAL A 191 7.36 -3.29 -2.98
CA VAL A 191 8.11 -4.48 -2.49
C VAL A 191 9.40 -4.74 -3.26
N ASP A 192 9.51 -4.20 -4.48
CA ASP A 192 10.66 -4.38 -5.37
C ASP A 192 11.53 -3.11 -5.35
N ALA A 193 12.65 -3.17 -4.61
CA ALA A 193 13.55 -2.04 -4.43
C ALA A 193 14.22 -1.60 -5.76
N ASP A 194 14.55 -2.53 -6.65
CA ASP A 194 15.14 -2.21 -7.95
C ASP A 194 14.14 -1.45 -8.81
N LEU A 195 12.90 -1.92 -8.85
CA LEU A 195 11.80 -1.24 -9.53
C LEU A 195 11.54 0.16 -8.95
N MET A 196 11.56 0.30 -7.63
CA MET A 196 11.39 1.61 -6.99
C MET A 196 12.53 2.57 -7.32
N ALA A 197 13.78 2.07 -7.40
CA ALA A 197 14.93 2.87 -7.86
C ALA A 197 14.77 3.31 -9.33
N GLU A 198 14.26 2.44 -10.20
CA GLU A 198 13.95 2.79 -11.60
C GLU A 198 12.87 3.88 -11.69
N LEU A 199 11.78 3.75 -10.92
CA LEU A 199 10.71 4.76 -10.87
C LEU A 199 11.24 6.11 -10.40
N LYS A 200 12.05 6.13 -9.35
CA LYS A 200 12.72 7.34 -8.83
C LYS A 200 13.61 7.99 -9.89
N SER A 201 14.40 7.20 -10.61
CA SER A 201 15.27 7.67 -11.68
C SER A 201 14.49 8.25 -12.86
N ALA A 202 13.31 7.72 -13.15
CA ALA A 202 12.37 8.25 -14.15
C ALA A 202 11.58 9.48 -13.68
N GLY A 203 11.82 9.98 -12.45
CA GLY A 203 11.09 11.10 -11.85
C GLY A 203 9.70 10.74 -11.35
N ILE A 204 9.33 9.45 -11.32
CA ILE A 204 8.04 8.97 -10.83
C ILE A 204 8.09 8.90 -9.29
N VAL A 205 7.99 10.06 -8.67
CA VAL A 205 7.98 10.26 -7.22
C VAL A 205 6.78 11.12 -6.87
N PRO A 206 6.00 10.78 -5.84
CA PRO A 206 4.83 11.57 -5.43
C PRO A 206 5.17 13.06 -5.22
N GLY A 207 4.35 13.93 -5.81
CA GLY A 207 4.54 15.38 -5.80
C GLY A 207 5.39 15.93 -6.96
N GLN A 208 6.04 15.07 -7.76
CA GLN A 208 6.79 15.50 -8.93
C GLN A 208 5.91 15.56 -10.18
N ASP A 209 6.17 16.53 -11.04
CA ASP A 209 5.55 16.66 -12.35
C ASP A 209 6.39 15.90 -13.39
N VAL A 210 5.76 15.10 -14.22
CA VAL A 210 6.40 14.35 -15.31
C VAL A 210 5.64 14.50 -16.62
N GLU A 211 6.37 14.38 -17.75
CA GLU A 211 5.78 14.27 -19.09
C GLU A 211 5.51 12.79 -19.40
N VAL A 212 4.30 12.49 -19.82
CA VAL A 212 3.86 11.13 -20.17
C VAL A 212 3.59 11.06 -21.68
N GLY A 213 4.27 10.15 -22.34
CA GLY A 213 4.03 9.94 -23.77
C GLY A 213 2.75 9.16 -24.05
N ALA A 214 2.14 9.44 -25.19
CA ALA A 214 0.98 8.69 -25.65
C ALA A 214 1.34 7.24 -26.01
N ILE A 215 0.43 6.30 -25.69
CA ILE A 215 0.49 4.93 -26.16
C ILE A 215 -0.76 4.60 -26.99
N ASN A 216 -0.58 3.82 -28.03
CA ASN A 216 -1.67 3.47 -28.98
C ASN A 216 -2.16 2.03 -28.85
N ARG A 217 -1.56 1.25 -27.94
CA ARG A 217 -1.88 -0.16 -27.72
C ARG A 217 -2.00 -0.47 -26.24
N PHE A 218 -3.01 -1.23 -25.87
CA PHE A 218 -3.15 -1.77 -24.53
C PHE A 218 -1.94 -2.65 -24.19
N GLY A 219 -1.41 -2.49 -22.97
CA GLY A 219 -0.25 -3.26 -22.52
C GLY A 219 1.09 -2.84 -23.14
N ALA A 220 1.16 -1.69 -23.80
CA ALA A 220 2.45 -1.11 -24.21
C ALA A 220 3.14 -0.45 -23.01
N PRO A 221 4.48 -0.45 -22.95
CA PRO A 221 5.23 0.36 -22.01
C PRO A 221 4.85 1.84 -22.12
N VAL A 222 4.79 2.53 -21.00
CA VAL A 222 4.43 3.95 -20.95
C VAL A 222 5.71 4.78 -20.95
N PRO A 223 5.90 5.64 -21.95
CA PRO A 223 7.05 6.52 -21.99
C PRO A 223 6.86 7.67 -21.00
N VAL A 224 7.87 7.92 -20.15
CA VAL A 224 7.88 9.01 -19.16
C VAL A 224 9.18 9.80 -19.28
N GLY A 225 9.11 11.10 -19.20
CA GLY A 225 10.22 12.02 -19.40
C GLY A 225 10.20 12.68 -20.77
N SER A 226 11.15 13.57 -21.03
CA SER A 226 11.26 14.35 -22.27
C SER A 226 12.63 14.24 -22.90
N GLY A 227 12.68 14.26 -24.23
CA GLY A 227 13.95 14.25 -24.98
C GLY A 227 14.73 12.94 -24.81
N GLU A 228 16.04 13.08 -24.51
CA GLU A 228 16.98 11.95 -24.32
C GLU A 228 16.80 11.29 -22.94
N ASP A 229 16.19 11.96 -21.97
CA ASP A 229 15.95 11.45 -20.61
C ASP A 229 14.60 10.69 -20.51
N ARG A 230 14.23 9.96 -21.55
CA ARG A 230 12.98 9.23 -21.62
C ARG A 230 13.15 7.80 -21.13
N SER A 231 12.36 7.43 -20.13
CA SER A 231 12.26 6.07 -19.60
C SER A 231 10.99 5.38 -20.07
N GLU A 232 10.99 4.05 -20.12
CA GLU A 232 9.79 3.26 -20.41
C GLU A 232 9.34 2.51 -19.16
N VAL A 233 8.12 2.78 -18.72
CA VAL A 233 7.51 2.13 -17.56
C VAL A 233 6.70 0.92 -17.99
N ALA A 234 6.96 -0.24 -17.41
CA ALA A 234 6.23 -1.47 -17.70
C ALA A 234 4.72 -1.30 -17.44
N PRO A 235 3.83 -1.91 -18.23
CA PRO A 235 2.39 -1.68 -18.18
C PRO A 235 1.76 -1.94 -16.82
N LEU A 236 2.16 -3.02 -16.14
CA LEU A 236 1.66 -3.36 -14.80
C LEU A 236 2.07 -2.33 -13.76
N VAL A 237 3.28 -1.80 -13.88
CA VAL A 237 3.81 -0.76 -13.00
C VAL A 237 3.10 0.57 -13.26
N ALA A 238 2.92 0.94 -14.54
CA ALA A 238 2.19 2.14 -14.92
C ALA A 238 0.72 2.11 -14.44
N HIS A 239 0.11 0.93 -14.38
CA HIS A 239 -1.23 0.74 -13.82
C HIS A 239 -1.27 0.97 -12.30
N ALA A 240 -0.17 0.75 -11.58
CA ALA A 240 -0.03 0.94 -10.15
C ALA A 240 0.29 2.41 -9.74
N VAL A 241 0.59 3.27 -10.70
CA VAL A 241 0.87 4.69 -10.48
C VAL A 241 -0.38 5.53 -10.74
N LEU A 242 -0.78 6.33 -9.76
CA LEU A 242 -1.88 7.28 -9.89
C LEU A 242 -1.33 8.70 -10.09
N VAL A 243 -1.89 9.39 -11.08
CA VAL A 243 -1.46 10.72 -11.50
C VAL A 243 -2.64 11.69 -11.56
N ARG A 244 -2.33 12.97 -11.45
CA ARG A 244 -3.27 14.07 -11.68
C ARG A 244 -2.83 14.85 -12.92
N PRO A 245 -3.69 14.99 -13.95
CA PRO A 245 -3.42 15.86 -15.09
C PRO A 245 -3.17 17.31 -14.66
N ARG A 246 -2.21 17.96 -15.33
CA ARG A 246 -1.87 19.37 -15.13
C ARG A 246 -2.47 20.24 -16.23
#